data_8ad4ff7513d6bd9358a13e7eebbbe0bf
#
_entry.id   8ad4ff7513d6bd9358a13e7eebbbe0bf
#
_cell.length_a   1.000
_cell.length_b   1.000
_cell.length_c   1.000
_cell.angle_alpha   90.00
_cell.angle_beta   90.00
_cell.angle_gamma   90.00
#
_symmetry.space_group_name_H-M   'P 1'
#
loop_
_entity.id
_entity.type
_entity.pdbx_description
1 polymer ?
#
loop_
_entity_poly.entity_id
_entity_poly.type
_entity_poly.pdbx_seq_one_letter_code
_entity_poly.pdbx_strand_id
1 'polypeptide(L)'
;MPRNQKLKDVFSKALVQALIARYSTMPSAAFVAREFNLRALDIDPISQETARKWLRGLGVPKLNKLLILQAWLGMDMHSLNVYLEGKSEDLSNNSFTNKKLFLNKTNRLKKILSAVIKDIANLEKEITK
;
A
#
# COMPACT_ATOMS: atom_id res chain seq x y z
N MET A 1 26.25 5.73 1.54
CA MET A 1 24.97 6.26 2.03
C MET A 1 24.25 5.20 2.83
N PRO A 2 23.68 5.57 3.99
CA PRO A 2 22.90 4.61 4.76
C PRO A 2 21.69 4.11 3.96
N ARG A 3 21.38 2.83 4.10
CA ARG A 3 20.21 2.20 3.45
C ARG A 3 18.91 2.95 3.77
N ASN A 4 18.80 3.50 4.98
CA ASN A 4 17.62 4.24 5.44
C ASN A 4 17.36 5.49 4.60
N GLN A 5 18.41 6.18 4.18
CA GLN A 5 18.24 7.37 3.35
C GLN A 5 17.76 7.03 1.95
N LYS A 6 18.27 5.94 1.36
CA LYS A 6 17.79 5.46 0.07
C LYS A 6 16.32 5.07 0.10
N LEU A 7 15.91 4.37 1.15
CA LEU A 7 14.51 3.97 1.33
C LEU A 7 13.59 5.19 1.43
N LYS A 8 14.01 6.18 2.21
CA LYS A 8 13.26 7.43 2.36
C LYS A 8 13.13 8.18 1.03
N ASP A 9 14.20 8.23 0.25
CA ASP A 9 14.20 8.89 -1.06
C ASP A 9 13.31 8.15 -2.06
N VAL A 10 13.40 6.84 -2.12
CA VAL A 10 12.57 6.02 -3.00
C VAL A 10 11.10 6.18 -2.66
N PHE A 11 10.78 6.12 -1.38
CA PHE A 11 9.40 6.30 -0.91
C PHE A 11 8.87 7.69 -1.24
N SER A 12 9.65 8.73 -0.95
CA SER A 12 9.26 10.11 -1.21
C SER A 12 8.97 10.35 -2.69
N LYS A 13 9.84 9.89 -3.57
CA LYS A 13 9.65 10.00 -5.01
C LYS A 13 8.40 9.27 -5.49
N ALA A 14 8.20 8.04 -5.01
CA ALA A 14 7.03 7.26 -5.37
C ALA A 14 5.74 7.92 -4.90
N LEU A 15 5.74 8.46 -3.69
CA LEU A 15 4.60 9.17 -3.12
C LEU A 15 4.26 10.42 -3.92
N VAL A 16 5.25 11.26 -4.20
CA VAL A 16 5.08 12.50 -4.97
C VAL A 16 4.54 12.19 -6.37
N GLN A 17 5.14 11.21 -7.06
CA GLN A 17 4.70 10.81 -8.39
C GLN A 17 3.25 10.32 -8.39
N ALA A 18 2.89 9.51 -7.40
CA ALA A 18 1.53 8.99 -7.28
C ALA A 18 0.51 10.11 -7.01
N LEU A 19 0.88 11.07 -6.17
CA LEU A 19 0.02 12.23 -5.87
C LEU A 19 -0.18 13.11 -7.11
N ILE A 20 0.88 13.40 -7.83
CA ILE A 20 0.81 14.19 -9.06
C ILE A 20 -0.02 13.46 -10.12
N ALA A 21 0.17 12.16 -10.26
CA ALA A 21 -0.60 11.36 -11.21
C ALA A 21 -2.09 11.38 -10.91
N ARG A 22 -2.47 11.38 -9.62
CA ARG A 22 -3.87 11.35 -9.23
C ARG A 22 -4.52 12.74 -9.25
N TYR A 23 -3.82 13.78 -8.83
CA TYR A 23 -4.39 15.12 -8.64
C TYR A 23 -3.90 16.15 -9.66
N SER A 24 -3.05 15.75 -10.58
CA SER A 24 -2.45 16.59 -11.64
C SER A 24 -1.49 17.67 -11.13
N THR A 25 -1.52 17.99 -9.86
CA THR A 25 -0.60 18.93 -9.21
C THR A 25 -0.17 18.34 -7.87
N MET A 26 0.91 18.88 -7.31
CA MET A 26 1.40 18.44 -6.01
C MET A 26 0.53 19.01 -4.89
N PRO A 27 -0.21 18.19 -4.13
CA PRO A 27 -1.02 18.69 -3.04
C PRO A 27 -0.17 19.07 -1.83
N SER A 28 -0.77 19.89 -0.92
CA SER A 28 -0.13 20.29 0.31
C SER A 28 -0.04 19.14 1.31
N ALA A 29 0.87 19.26 2.28
CA ALA A 29 0.98 18.27 3.36
C ALA A 29 -0.31 18.18 4.17
N ALA A 30 -0.98 19.31 4.40
CA ALA A 30 -2.26 19.33 5.10
C ALA A 30 -3.33 18.54 4.36
N PHE A 31 -3.40 18.67 3.03
CA PHE A 31 -4.31 17.91 2.19
C PHE A 31 -4.00 16.41 2.27
N VAL A 32 -2.73 16.04 2.16
CA VAL A 32 -2.31 14.64 2.22
C VAL A 32 -2.69 14.02 3.56
N ALA A 33 -2.42 14.72 4.67
CA ALA A 33 -2.77 14.23 6.01
C ALA A 33 -4.28 14.02 6.16
N ARG A 34 -5.06 14.99 5.70
CA ARG A 34 -6.53 14.91 5.78
C ARG A 34 -7.08 13.74 4.96
N GLU A 35 -6.64 13.62 3.71
CA GLU A 35 -7.11 12.54 2.83
C GLU A 35 -6.67 11.18 3.31
N PHE A 36 -5.45 11.08 3.85
CA PHE A 36 -4.97 9.84 4.45
C PHE A 36 -5.86 9.44 5.63
N ASN A 37 -6.11 10.38 6.54
CA ASN A 37 -6.88 10.11 7.76
C ASN A 37 -8.33 9.70 7.46
N LEU A 38 -8.91 10.22 6.38
CA LEU A 38 -10.25 9.82 5.95
C LEU A 38 -10.30 8.34 5.54
N ARG A 39 -9.20 7.80 5.07
CA ARG A 39 -9.11 6.40 4.62
C ARG A 39 -8.56 5.47 5.68
N ALA A 40 -7.99 6.03 6.75
CA ALA A 40 -7.28 5.27 7.80
C ALA A 40 -8.05 5.32 9.11
N LEU A 41 -9.33 4.94 9.07
CA LEU A 41 -10.23 5.05 10.23
C LEU A 41 -9.86 4.11 11.37
N ASP A 42 -9.20 3.00 11.05
CA ASP A 42 -8.85 1.95 12.03
C ASP A 42 -7.48 2.14 12.67
N ILE A 43 -6.74 3.16 12.27
CA ILE A 43 -5.41 3.44 12.81
C ILE A 43 -5.31 4.88 13.24
N ASP A 44 -4.28 5.19 14.04
CA ASP A 44 -4.04 6.54 14.54
C ASP A 44 -3.88 7.52 13.39
N PRO A 45 -4.53 8.70 13.45
CA PRO A 45 -4.37 9.70 12.40
C PRO A 45 -2.95 10.25 12.37
N ILE A 46 -2.52 10.67 11.18
CA ILE A 46 -1.24 11.34 11.03
C ILE A 46 -1.42 12.86 11.10
N SER A 47 -0.36 13.54 11.54
CA SER A 47 -0.31 14.98 11.56
C SER A 47 0.15 15.53 10.20
N GLN A 48 -0.09 16.83 9.99
CA GLN A 48 0.46 17.53 8.83
C GLN A 48 1.98 17.42 8.77
N GLU A 49 2.63 17.46 9.92
CA GLU A 49 4.09 17.33 10.03
C GLU A 49 4.57 15.96 9.56
N THR A 50 3.85 14.91 9.93
CA THR A 50 4.17 13.54 9.46
C THR A 50 4.06 13.44 7.94
N ALA A 51 2.99 13.98 7.35
CA ALA A 51 2.81 14.00 5.91
C ALA A 51 3.94 14.80 5.24
N ARG A 52 4.32 15.93 5.81
CA ARG A 52 5.41 16.75 5.28
C ARG A 52 6.73 15.98 5.27
N LYS A 53 7.02 15.24 6.33
CA LYS A 53 8.23 14.39 6.41
C LYS A 53 8.23 13.32 5.32
N TRP A 54 7.11 12.69 5.07
CA TRP A 54 7.00 11.70 4.01
C TRP A 54 7.29 12.31 2.65
N LEU A 55 6.73 13.51 2.38
CA LEU A 55 6.91 14.18 1.10
C LEU A 55 8.35 14.65 0.86
N ARG A 56 9.07 14.95 1.92
CA ARG A 56 10.45 15.45 1.85
C ARG A 56 11.52 14.37 1.96
N GLY A 57 11.12 13.11 2.13
CA GLY A 57 12.08 12.03 2.29
C GLY A 57 12.76 12.02 3.64
N LEU A 58 12.08 12.50 4.68
CA LEU A 58 12.59 12.54 6.04
C LEU A 58 12.08 11.38 6.89
N GLY A 59 11.13 10.61 6.38
CA GLY A 59 10.59 9.45 7.08
C GLY A 59 9.84 8.53 6.16
N VAL A 60 9.64 7.29 6.61
CA VAL A 60 8.88 6.26 5.89
C VAL A 60 7.81 5.75 6.84
N PRO A 61 6.55 5.61 6.38
CA PRO A 61 5.49 5.08 7.24
C PRO A 61 5.70 3.58 7.51
N LYS A 62 5.06 3.12 8.58
CA LYS A 62 5.00 1.70 8.90
C LYS A 62 4.16 0.96 7.87
N LEU A 63 4.26 -0.37 7.86
CA LEU A 63 3.60 -1.20 6.85
C LEU A 63 2.09 -0.96 6.76
N ASN A 64 1.41 -0.83 7.89
CA ASN A 64 -0.04 -0.59 7.89
C ASN A 64 -0.42 0.70 7.16
N LYS A 65 0.38 1.74 7.33
CA LYS A 65 0.17 3.03 6.66
C LYS A 65 0.58 2.98 5.19
N LEU A 66 1.63 2.23 4.86
CA LEU A 66 2.03 2.00 3.46
C LEU A 66 0.93 1.31 2.67
N LEU A 67 0.25 0.33 3.26
CA LEU A 67 -0.84 -0.38 2.61
C LEU A 67 -2.01 0.55 2.29
N ILE A 68 -2.31 1.50 3.18
CA ILE A 68 -3.34 2.51 2.95
C ILE A 68 -2.94 3.43 1.79
N LEU A 69 -1.70 3.88 1.77
CA LEU A 69 -1.19 4.71 0.67
C LEU A 69 -1.24 3.97 -0.65
N GLN A 70 -0.90 2.68 -0.65
CA GLN A 70 -0.97 1.86 -1.85
C GLN A 70 -2.41 1.74 -2.35
N ALA A 71 -3.36 1.47 -1.46
CA ALA A 71 -4.76 1.34 -1.82
C ALA A 71 -5.35 2.65 -2.33
N TRP A 72 -4.95 3.76 -1.71
CA TRP A 72 -5.44 5.09 -2.09
C TRP A 72 -4.83 5.58 -3.40
N LEU A 73 -3.52 5.50 -3.54
CA LEU A 73 -2.79 6.14 -4.64
C LEU A 73 -2.33 5.16 -5.73
N GLY A 74 -2.47 3.86 -5.49
CA GLY A 74 -1.98 2.86 -6.44
C GLY A 74 -0.47 2.87 -6.60
N MET A 75 0.25 3.17 -5.52
CA MET A 75 1.72 3.26 -5.57
C MET A 75 2.35 1.92 -5.93
N ASP A 76 3.41 1.97 -6.73
CA ASP A 76 4.24 0.81 -7.01
C ASP A 76 5.10 0.50 -5.79
N MET A 77 4.77 -0.59 -5.11
CA MET A 77 5.47 -1.01 -3.90
C MET A 77 6.62 -1.97 -4.18
N HIS A 78 6.85 -2.30 -5.45
CA HIS A 78 7.91 -3.25 -5.82
C HIS A 78 9.29 -2.78 -5.39
N SER A 79 9.62 -1.53 -5.71
CA SER A 79 10.90 -0.93 -5.33
C SER A 79 11.08 -0.88 -3.82
N LEU A 80 10.00 -0.56 -3.09
CA LEU A 80 10.02 -0.52 -1.63
C LEU A 80 10.20 -1.92 -1.03
N ASN A 81 9.55 -2.92 -1.62
CA ASN A 81 9.68 -4.31 -1.16
C ASN A 81 11.12 -4.82 -1.30
N VAL A 82 11.80 -4.45 -2.38
CA VAL A 82 13.20 -4.82 -2.58
C VAL A 82 14.07 -4.27 -1.45
N TYR A 83 13.86 -3.02 -1.05
CA TYR A 83 14.59 -2.42 0.06
C TYR A 83 14.23 -3.06 1.40
N LEU A 84 12.95 -3.35 1.62
CA LEU A 84 12.51 -4.01 2.85
C LEU A 84 13.05 -5.43 2.96
N GLU A 85 13.09 -6.17 1.85
CA GLU A 85 13.67 -7.51 1.79
C GLU A 85 15.19 -7.48 2.05
N GLY A 86 15.88 -6.46 1.54
CA GLY A 86 17.29 -6.28 1.79
C GLY A 86 17.63 -6.00 3.25
N LYS A 87 16.67 -5.44 4.01
CA LYS A 87 16.83 -5.22 5.45
C LYS A 87 16.55 -6.46 6.29
N SER A 88 15.88 -7.44 5.74
CA SER A 88 15.34 -8.56 6.48
C SER A 88 16.19 -9.84 6.38
N GLU A 89 17.44 -9.73 6.00
CA GLU A 89 18.35 -10.88 6.04
C GLU A 89 18.46 -11.46 7.47
N ASP A 90 18.40 -10.60 8.48
CA ASP A 90 18.37 -10.99 9.88
C ASP A 90 16.97 -11.42 10.36
N LEU A 91 15.93 -11.13 9.59
CA LEU A 91 14.53 -11.44 9.89
C LEU A 91 13.91 -12.34 8.82
N SER A 92 14.72 -13.07 8.09
CA SER A 92 14.29 -13.86 6.94
C SER A 92 13.13 -14.82 7.25
N ASN A 93 13.11 -15.40 8.45
CA ASN A 93 12.07 -16.33 8.86
C ASN A 93 10.73 -15.62 9.08
N ASN A 94 10.72 -14.42 9.67
CA ASN A 94 9.50 -13.67 9.90
C ASN A 94 8.95 -13.07 8.62
N SER A 95 9.82 -12.56 7.76
CA SER A 95 9.46 -12.03 6.46
C SER A 95 8.85 -13.11 5.56
N PHE A 96 9.42 -14.31 5.58
CA PHE A 96 8.93 -15.45 4.81
C PHE A 96 7.54 -15.90 5.30
N THR A 97 7.34 -15.94 6.61
CA THR A 97 6.06 -16.31 7.20
C THR A 97 4.97 -15.30 6.85
N ASN A 98 5.28 -14.02 6.90
CA ASN A 98 4.34 -12.96 6.55
C ASN A 98 3.97 -12.99 5.07
N LYS A 99 4.93 -13.26 4.19
CA LYS A 99 4.69 -13.43 2.75
C LYS A 99 3.77 -14.61 2.49
N LYS A 100 3.98 -15.73 3.18
CA LYS A 100 3.16 -16.92 3.06
C LYS A 100 1.73 -16.67 3.54
N LEU A 101 1.57 -15.97 4.65
CA LEU A 101 0.25 -15.59 5.16
C LEU A 101 -0.47 -14.66 4.19
N PHE A 102 0.22 -13.70 3.62
CA PHE A 102 -0.34 -12.78 2.64
C PHE A 102 -0.81 -13.52 1.39
N LEU A 103 0.01 -14.43 0.87
CA LEU A 103 -0.34 -15.25 -0.30
C LEU A 103 -1.55 -16.14 -0.02
N ASN A 104 -1.64 -16.70 1.19
CA ASN A 104 -2.77 -17.52 1.59
C ASN A 104 -4.07 -16.72 1.63
N LYS A 105 -4.02 -15.48 2.16
CA LYS A 105 -5.17 -14.59 2.15
C LYS A 105 -5.61 -14.23 0.73
N THR A 106 -4.66 -13.94 -0.15
CA THR A 106 -4.93 -13.64 -1.55
C THR A 106 -5.56 -14.83 -2.26
N ASN A 107 -5.07 -16.05 -2.02
CA ASN A 107 -5.62 -17.27 -2.60
C ASN A 107 -7.04 -17.53 -2.10
N ARG A 108 -7.32 -17.26 -0.83
CA ARG A 108 -8.67 -17.36 -0.27
C ARG A 108 -9.63 -16.43 -0.97
N LEU A 109 -9.23 -15.17 -1.17
CA LEU A 109 -10.04 -14.18 -1.87
C LEU A 109 -10.32 -14.61 -3.31
N LYS A 110 -9.31 -15.14 -4.00
CA LYS A 110 -9.47 -15.66 -5.36
C LYS A 110 -10.48 -16.80 -5.42
N LYS A 111 -10.45 -17.71 -4.45
CA LYS A 111 -11.41 -18.82 -4.38
C LYS A 111 -12.84 -18.32 -4.18
N ILE A 112 -13.03 -17.34 -3.28
CA ILE A 112 -14.34 -16.75 -3.02
C ILE A 112 -14.87 -16.08 -4.27
N LEU A 113 -14.03 -15.30 -4.97
CA LEU A 113 -14.40 -14.62 -6.19
C LEU A 113 -14.77 -15.62 -7.30
N SER A 114 -14.01 -16.71 -7.44
CA SER A 114 -14.30 -17.76 -8.42
C SER A 114 -15.64 -18.43 -8.15
N ALA A 115 -15.96 -18.69 -6.88
CA ALA A 115 -17.24 -19.28 -6.49
C ALA A 115 -18.41 -18.33 -6.81
N VAL A 116 -18.26 -17.04 -6.52
CA VAL A 116 -19.27 -16.03 -6.83
C VAL A 116 -19.49 -15.92 -8.34
N ILE A 117 -18.42 -15.92 -9.13
CA ILE A 117 -18.51 -15.86 -10.59
C ILE A 117 -19.25 -17.09 -11.14
N LYS A 118 -18.99 -18.28 -10.60
CA LYS A 118 -19.70 -19.51 -10.98
C LYS A 118 -21.18 -19.43 -10.66
N ASP A 119 -21.53 -18.90 -9.49
CA ASP A 119 -22.94 -18.75 -9.09
C ASP A 119 -23.67 -17.77 -10.01
N ILE A 120 -23.04 -16.67 -10.39
CA ILE A 120 -23.60 -15.70 -11.32
C ILE A 120 -23.82 -16.35 -12.68
N ALA A 121 -22.84 -17.13 -13.20
CA ALA A 121 -22.96 -17.82 -14.47
C ALA A 121 -24.12 -18.83 -14.44
N ASN A 122 -24.28 -19.55 -13.34
CA ASN A 122 -25.40 -20.49 -13.17
C ASN A 122 -26.75 -19.79 -13.15
N LEU A 123 -26.83 -18.62 -12.47
CA LEU A 123 -28.05 -17.82 -12.45
C LEU A 123 -28.42 -17.28 -13.86
N GLU A 124 -27.43 -16.87 -14.63
CA GLU A 124 -27.64 -16.43 -16.01
C GLU A 124 -28.18 -17.56 -16.87
N LYS A 125 -27.68 -18.78 -16.71
CA LYS A 125 -28.15 -19.95 -17.42
C LYS A 125 -29.61 -20.28 -17.08
N GLU A 126 -30.02 -20.09 -15.82
CA GLU A 126 -31.41 -20.30 -15.40
C GLU A 126 -32.36 -19.24 -15.96
N ILE A 127 -31.87 -18.02 -16.12
CA ILE A 127 -32.67 -16.92 -16.67
C ILE A 127 -32.86 -17.06 -18.17
N THR A 128 -31.90 -17.64 -18.89
CA THR A 128 -31.95 -17.79 -20.34
C THR A 128 -32.72 -19.04 -20.82
N LYS A 129 -33.25 -19.81 -19.91
CA LYS A 129 -34.16 -20.89 -20.22
C LYS A 129 -35.60 -20.34 -20.26
#